data_b0282a6ad769fc088b7402ec3e27a203
#
_entry.id   b0282a6ad769fc088b7402ec3e27a203
#
_cell.length_a   1.000
_cell.length_b   1.000
_cell.length_c   1.000
_cell.angle_alpha   90.00
_cell.angle_beta   90.00
_cell.angle_gamma   90.00
#
_symmetry.space_group_name_H-M   'P 1'
#
loop_
_entity.id
_entity.type
_entity.pdbx_description
1 polymer ?
#
loop_
_entity_poly.entity_id
_entity_poly.type
_entity_poly.pdbx_seq_one_letter_code
_entity_poly.pdbx_strand_id
1 'polypeptide(L)'
;MIAAMGQHGHDPIAQFIRWLDDARRLRIPNYEAMALATAARGGKTSVRFVLLKGIDERGLVFFTDARSRKGRELHGNPRASLAFYWQGKGRQVRVEGSVEEVTPAEADAYWPTRPRQSQLAASASHQSARLRSREEVLARFARLARILKGRRSPSPGVLDRVSRAS
;
A
#
# COMPACT_ATOMS: atom_id res chain seq x y z
N MET A 1 -17.94 22.49 8.60
CA MET A 1 -17.43 23.04 9.88
C MET A 1 -16.32 22.12 10.36
N ILE A 2 -15.08 22.50 10.16
CA ILE A 2 -13.89 21.72 10.56
C ILE A 2 -13.62 22.12 12.01
N ALA A 3 -13.95 21.25 12.95
CA ALA A 3 -13.56 21.44 14.33
C ALA A 3 -12.05 21.22 14.45
N ALA A 4 -11.31 22.28 14.66
CA ALA A 4 -9.96 22.22 15.18
C ALA A 4 -10.03 21.66 16.59
N MET A 5 -9.75 20.39 16.78
CA MET A 5 -9.62 19.82 18.12
C MET A 5 -8.20 20.08 18.60
N GLY A 6 -8.11 21.12 19.44
CA GLY A 6 -6.93 21.51 20.15
C GLY A 6 -6.46 20.46 21.15
N GLN A 7 -5.17 20.56 21.41
CA GLN A 7 -4.49 20.38 22.69
C GLN A 7 -4.94 19.21 23.59
N HIS A 8 -4.47 18.02 23.26
CA HIS A 8 -4.17 17.02 24.28
C HIS A 8 -2.89 16.34 23.80
N GLY A 9 -1.87 16.25 24.65
CA GLY A 9 -0.55 15.70 24.36
C GLY A 9 -0.55 14.21 24.01
N HIS A 10 -1.27 13.85 22.97
CA HIS A 10 -1.37 12.49 22.47
C HIS A 10 -0.55 12.37 21.17
N ASP A 11 0.39 11.45 21.20
CA ASP A 11 1.10 11.02 20.00
C ASP A 11 0.07 10.61 18.93
N PRO A 12 -0.02 11.30 17.78
CA PRO A 12 -0.99 11.00 16.73
C PRO A 12 -0.78 9.60 16.12
N ILE A 13 0.44 9.08 16.14
CA ILE A 13 0.72 7.71 15.68
C ILE A 13 0.14 6.69 16.66
N ALA A 14 0.33 6.89 17.95
CA ALA A 14 -0.28 6.04 18.96
C ALA A 14 -1.82 6.08 18.88
N GLN A 15 -2.41 7.23 18.61
CA GLN A 15 -3.85 7.35 18.38
C GLN A 15 -4.30 6.60 17.13
N PHE A 16 -3.56 6.73 16.03
CA PHE A 16 -3.84 6.01 14.79
C PHE A 16 -3.78 4.49 15.01
N ILE A 17 -2.74 3.99 15.70
CA ILE A 17 -2.60 2.55 16.01
C ILE A 17 -3.80 2.05 16.83
N ARG A 18 -4.23 2.78 17.84
CA ARG A 18 -5.43 2.43 18.63
C ARG A 18 -6.68 2.35 17.74
N TRP A 19 -6.88 3.30 16.84
CA TRP A 19 -8.04 3.31 15.95
C TRP A 19 -8.00 2.20 14.91
N LEU A 20 -6.82 1.84 14.42
CA LEU A 20 -6.62 0.72 13.52
C LEU A 20 -6.93 -0.62 14.22
N ASP A 21 -6.49 -0.78 15.47
CA ASP A 21 -6.80 -1.94 16.29
C ASP A 21 -8.30 -2.05 16.62
N ASP A 22 -8.96 -0.93 16.89
CA ASP A 22 -10.41 -0.90 17.06
C ASP A 22 -11.11 -1.35 15.77
N ALA A 23 -10.70 -0.84 14.62
CA ALA A 23 -11.28 -1.20 13.32
C ALA A 23 -11.11 -2.71 13.05
N ARG A 24 -9.94 -3.28 13.39
CA ARG A 24 -9.66 -4.73 13.31
C ARG A 24 -10.56 -5.55 14.22
N ARG A 25 -10.66 -5.17 15.51
CA ARG A 25 -11.50 -5.87 16.51
C ARG A 25 -12.97 -5.87 16.14
N LEU A 26 -13.44 -4.76 15.59
CA LEU A 26 -14.81 -4.59 15.11
C LEU A 26 -15.06 -5.25 13.75
N ARG A 27 -14.05 -5.91 13.19
CA ARG A 27 -14.11 -6.59 11.89
C ARG A 27 -14.62 -5.68 10.76
N ILE A 28 -14.23 -4.40 10.78
CA ILE A 28 -14.57 -3.48 9.69
C ILE A 28 -13.95 -4.03 8.41
N PRO A 29 -14.73 -4.26 7.35
CA PRO A 29 -14.20 -4.78 6.10
C PRO A 29 -13.09 -3.88 5.55
N ASN A 30 -11.99 -4.49 5.09
CA ASN A 30 -10.85 -3.76 4.52
C ASN A 30 -10.30 -2.65 5.42
N TYR A 31 -10.28 -2.84 6.72
CA TYR A 31 -9.80 -1.83 7.69
C TYR A 31 -8.38 -1.35 7.42
N GLU A 32 -7.56 -2.14 6.74
CA GLU A 32 -6.20 -1.81 6.28
C GLU A 32 -6.17 -0.99 4.98
N ALA A 33 -7.31 -0.85 4.28
CA ALA A 33 -7.34 -0.16 3.01
C ALA A 33 -7.21 1.35 3.22
N MET A 34 -6.33 1.95 2.43
CA MET A 34 -6.11 3.39 2.41
C MET A 34 -6.08 3.92 0.98
N ALA A 35 -6.68 5.07 0.76
CA ALA A 35 -6.51 5.80 -0.49
C ALA A 35 -5.10 6.39 -0.52
N LEU A 36 -4.34 6.06 -1.57
CA LEU A 36 -3.00 6.60 -1.83
C LEU A 36 -3.08 7.56 -3.00
N ALA A 37 -2.85 8.83 -2.74
CA ALA A 37 -2.68 9.87 -3.76
C ALA A 37 -1.20 10.08 -4.05
N THR A 38 -0.87 10.15 -5.34
CA THR A 38 0.47 10.43 -5.86
C THR A 38 0.37 11.45 -7.00
N ALA A 39 1.46 12.14 -7.28
CA ALA A 39 1.53 13.10 -8.38
C ALA A 39 2.79 12.85 -9.22
N ALA A 40 2.66 12.94 -10.53
CA ALA A 40 3.80 12.99 -11.43
C ALA A 40 4.55 14.32 -11.27
N ARG A 41 5.80 14.43 -11.75
CA ARG A 41 6.60 15.66 -11.73
C ARG A 41 5.87 16.87 -12.34
N GLY A 42 5.02 16.65 -13.34
CA GLY A 42 4.20 17.70 -13.96
C GLY A 42 2.89 18.01 -13.22
N GLY A 43 2.72 17.57 -11.96
CA GLY A 43 1.55 17.87 -11.13
C GLY A 43 0.31 17.02 -11.43
N LYS A 44 0.31 16.14 -12.43
CA LYS A 44 -0.81 15.25 -12.73
C LYS A 44 -1.00 14.25 -11.61
N THR A 45 -2.09 14.38 -10.88
CA THR A 45 -2.43 13.54 -9.73
C THR A 45 -3.12 12.24 -10.15
N SER A 46 -3.04 11.25 -9.27
CA SER A 46 -3.81 10.02 -9.36
C SER A 46 -4.03 9.42 -7.97
N VAL A 47 -5.14 8.69 -7.80
CA VAL A 47 -5.49 8.04 -6.54
C VAL A 47 -5.91 6.59 -6.77
N ARG A 48 -5.60 5.71 -5.84
CA ARG A 48 -6.02 4.30 -5.80
C ARG A 48 -6.02 3.80 -4.36
N PHE A 49 -6.67 2.68 -4.11
CA PHE A 49 -6.56 2.02 -2.83
C PHE A 49 -5.33 1.09 -2.80
N VAL A 50 -4.63 1.10 -1.68
CA VAL A 50 -3.58 0.14 -1.32
C VAL A 50 -3.83 -0.35 0.11
N LEU A 51 -3.11 -1.40 0.53
CA LEU A 51 -3.26 -1.93 1.88
C LEU A 51 -2.05 -1.56 2.73
N LEU A 52 -2.31 -1.08 3.93
CA LEU A 52 -1.30 -0.91 4.96
C LEU A 52 -0.68 -2.27 5.30
N LYS A 53 0.64 -2.34 5.39
CA LYS A 53 1.38 -3.57 5.69
C LYS A 53 2.24 -3.49 6.94
N GLY A 54 2.53 -2.30 7.39
CA GLY A 54 3.28 -2.07 8.61
C GLY A 54 3.21 -0.62 9.03
N ILE A 55 3.51 -0.40 10.30
CA ILE A 55 3.71 0.92 10.91
C ILE A 55 4.91 0.78 11.81
N ASP A 56 5.87 1.65 11.66
CA ASP A 56 6.99 1.80 12.56
C ASP A 56 7.28 3.28 12.82
N GLU A 57 8.35 3.58 13.56
CA GLU A 57 8.76 4.95 13.88
C GLU A 57 9.05 5.81 12.65
N ARG A 58 9.42 5.17 11.54
CA ARG A 58 9.73 5.84 10.27
C ARG A 58 8.48 6.12 9.44
N GLY A 59 7.35 5.45 9.69
CA GLY A 59 6.09 5.71 8.96
C GLY A 59 5.25 4.50 8.63
N LEU A 60 4.41 4.66 7.60
CA LEU A 60 3.43 3.67 7.13
C LEU A 60 3.96 2.94 5.89
N VAL A 61 3.95 1.62 5.94
CA VAL A 61 4.49 0.75 4.89
C VAL A 61 3.37 0.15 4.03
N PHE A 62 3.50 0.21 2.73
CA PHE A 62 2.61 -0.46 1.77
C PHE A 62 3.40 -1.15 0.65
N PHE A 63 2.78 -2.14 0.00
CA PHE A 63 3.40 -2.86 -1.11
C PHE A 63 2.91 -2.33 -2.45
N THR A 64 3.85 -2.09 -3.38
CA THR A 64 3.54 -1.70 -4.75
C THR A 64 4.43 -2.42 -5.78
N ASP A 65 4.02 -2.42 -7.04
CA ASP A 65 4.89 -2.74 -8.18
C ASP A 65 5.56 -1.44 -8.65
N ALA A 66 6.89 -1.36 -8.56
CA ALA A 66 7.67 -0.20 -8.99
C ALA A 66 7.39 0.21 -10.43
N ARG A 67 7.04 -0.76 -11.31
CA ARG A 67 6.69 -0.53 -12.71
C ARG A 67 5.26 -0.01 -12.91
N SER A 68 4.44 -0.01 -11.86
CA SER A 68 3.08 0.51 -11.92
C SER A 68 3.07 2.04 -12.10
N ARG A 69 1.90 2.59 -12.45
CA ARG A 69 1.75 4.05 -12.56
C ARG A 69 2.18 4.77 -11.28
N LYS A 70 1.70 4.31 -10.11
CA LYS A 70 2.08 4.91 -8.83
C LYS A 70 3.57 4.75 -8.50
N GLY A 71 4.17 3.59 -8.81
CA GLY A 71 5.61 3.36 -8.61
C GLY A 71 6.44 4.35 -9.42
N ARG A 72 6.11 4.55 -10.71
CA ARG A 72 6.79 5.57 -11.55
C ARG A 72 6.54 7.01 -11.06
N GLU A 73 5.31 7.32 -10.59
CA GLU A 73 5.00 8.63 -10.02
C GLU A 73 5.84 8.90 -8.78
N LEU A 74 5.92 7.94 -7.86
CA LEU A 74 6.71 8.04 -6.62
C LEU A 74 8.22 8.12 -6.89
N HIS A 75 8.74 7.35 -7.84
CA HIS A 75 10.14 7.47 -8.26
C HIS A 75 10.45 8.88 -8.80
N GLY A 76 9.53 9.49 -9.53
CA GLY A 76 9.69 10.84 -10.10
C GLY A 76 9.40 11.98 -9.14
N ASN A 77 8.52 11.77 -8.18
CA ASN A 77 8.09 12.71 -7.15
C ASN A 77 7.76 11.92 -5.87
N PRO A 78 8.72 11.78 -4.94
CA PRO A 78 8.58 10.97 -3.74
C PRO A 78 7.72 11.64 -2.66
N ARG A 79 6.52 12.06 -3.02
CA ARG A 79 5.52 12.65 -2.13
C ARG A 79 4.20 11.93 -2.28
N ALA A 80 3.53 11.66 -1.16
CA ALA A 80 2.23 11.02 -1.15
C ALA A 80 1.34 11.54 -0.03
N SER A 81 0.03 11.39 -0.25
CA SER A 81 -0.99 11.52 0.78
C SER A 81 -1.75 10.22 0.90
N LEU A 82 -1.99 9.80 2.13
CA LEU A 82 -2.79 8.63 2.49
C LEU A 82 -4.06 9.08 3.21
N ALA A 83 -5.15 8.37 2.98
CA ALA A 83 -6.39 8.58 3.73
C ALA A 83 -7.03 7.23 4.08
N PHE A 84 -7.33 7.07 5.37
CA PHE A 84 -8.18 6.00 5.91
C PHE A 84 -9.55 6.55 6.20
N TYR A 85 -10.57 5.73 6.00
CA TYR A 85 -11.93 6.06 6.40
C TYR A 85 -12.66 4.82 6.92
N TRP A 86 -13.02 4.85 8.18
CA TRP A 86 -13.77 3.79 8.85
C TRP A 86 -15.19 4.26 9.11
N GLN A 87 -16.05 4.09 8.11
CA GLN A 87 -17.43 4.57 8.11
C GLN A 87 -18.21 4.17 9.36
N GLY A 88 -18.08 2.92 9.82
CA GLY A 88 -18.78 2.43 11.01
C GLY A 88 -18.43 3.12 12.33
N LYS A 89 -17.37 3.96 12.33
CA LYS A 89 -16.94 4.76 13.48
C LYS A 89 -16.89 6.26 13.18
N GLY A 90 -17.18 6.67 11.95
CA GLY A 90 -17.05 8.06 11.51
C GLY A 90 -15.62 8.60 11.66
N ARG A 91 -14.61 7.72 11.62
CA ARG A 91 -13.20 8.11 11.81
C ARG A 91 -12.50 8.23 10.47
N GLN A 92 -11.76 9.31 10.29
CA GLN A 92 -10.88 9.55 9.16
C GLN A 92 -9.49 9.89 9.68
N VAL A 93 -8.46 9.30 9.02
CA VAL A 93 -7.06 9.64 9.25
C VAL A 93 -6.42 10.00 7.93
N ARG A 94 -5.69 11.10 7.87
CA ARG A 94 -4.86 11.49 6.75
C ARG A 94 -3.40 11.52 7.20
N VAL A 95 -2.52 11.06 6.31
CA VAL A 95 -1.07 11.11 6.50
C VAL A 95 -0.46 11.66 5.21
N GLU A 96 0.40 12.62 5.34
CA GLU A 96 1.12 13.24 4.22
C GLU A 96 2.62 13.19 4.54
N GLY A 97 3.42 12.90 3.50
CA GLY A 97 4.86 12.80 3.73
C GLY A 97 5.66 12.45 2.48
N SER A 98 6.96 12.32 2.70
CA SER A 98 7.87 11.76 1.71
C SER A 98 7.74 10.24 1.66
N VAL A 99 8.07 9.68 0.51
CA VAL A 99 8.05 8.24 0.28
C VAL A 99 9.45 7.75 0.00
N GLU A 100 9.84 6.69 0.66
CA GLU A 100 11.10 5.99 0.42
C GLU A 100 10.86 4.52 0.11
N GLU A 101 11.70 3.92 -0.70
CA GLU A 101 11.73 2.48 -0.86
C GLU A 101 12.31 1.86 0.41
N VAL A 102 11.69 0.79 0.91
CA VAL A 102 12.25 0.02 2.00
C VAL A 102 13.49 -0.75 1.52
N THR A 103 14.32 -1.18 2.46
CA THR A 103 15.50 -1.97 2.13
C THR A 103 15.14 -3.29 1.45
N PRO A 104 16.02 -3.84 0.59
CA PRO A 104 15.80 -5.18 0.01
C PRO A 104 15.54 -6.26 1.06
N ALA A 105 16.20 -6.17 2.22
CA ALA A 105 16.00 -7.11 3.31
C ALA A 105 14.57 -7.05 3.89
N GLU A 106 14.01 -5.85 4.07
CA GLU A 106 12.61 -5.67 4.51
C GLU A 106 11.64 -6.22 3.47
N ALA A 107 11.88 -5.95 2.19
CA ALA A 107 11.05 -6.45 1.10
C ALA A 107 11.10 -7.98 1.02
N ASP A 108 12.28 -8.58 1.16
CA ASP A 108 12.49 -10.03 1.15
C ASP A 108 11.87 -10.73 2.37
N ALA A 109 11.88 -10.10 3.52
CA ALA A 109 11.21 -10.59 4.72
C ALA A 109 9.68 -10.55 4.56
N TYR A 110 9.16 -9.51 3.94
CA TYR A 110 7.71 -9.35 3.74
C TYR A 110 7.14 -10.29 2.67
N TRP A 111 7.87 -10.49 1.55
CA TRP A 111 7.33 -11.22 0.39
C TRP A 111 6.76 -12.62 0.72
N PRO A 112 7.44 -13.48 1.52
CA PRO A 112 6.94 -14.80 1.89
C PRO A 112 5.67 -14.77 2.75
N THR A 113 5.41 -13.68 3.47
CA THR A 113 4.22 -13.56 4.34
C THR A 113 2.93 -13.40 3.55
N ARG A 114 3.02 -13.05 2.26
CA ARG A 114 1.85 -12.91 1.39
C ARG A 114 1.22 -14.27 1.07
N PRO A 115 -0.12 -14.37 1.02
CA PRO A 115 -0.79 -15.56 0.52
C PRO A 115 -0.25 -15.97 -0.86
N ARG A 116 -0.06 -17.27 -1.08
CA ARG A 116 0.53 -17.79 -2.32
C ARG A 116 -0.16 -17.29 -3.59
N GLN A 117 -1.49 -17.26 -3.59
CA GLN A 117 -2.25 -16.75 -4.73
C GLN A 117 -1.96 -15.27 -5.02
N SER A 118 -1.78 -14.46 -3.97
CA SER A 118 -1.41 -13.05 -4.09
C SER A 118 0.01 -12.87 -4.65
N GLN A 119 0.96 -13.75 -4.28
CA GLN A 119 2.30 -13.75 -4.86
C GLN A 119 2.23 -14.07 -6.36
N LEU A 120 1.51 -15.13 -6.74
CA LEU A 120 1.36 -15.55 -8.13
C LEU A 120 0.65 -14.47 -8.97
N ALA A 121 -0.42 -13.87 -8.45
CA ALA A 121 -1.13 -12.79 -9.12
C ALA A 121 -0.23 -11.57 -9.37
N ALA A 122 0.56 -11.18 -8.37
CA ALA A 122 1.52 -10.08 -8.51
C ALA A 122 2.60 -10.38 -9.55
N SER A 123 3.11 -11.62 -9.59
CA SER A 123 4.13 -12.02 -10.57
C SER A 123 3.56 -12.19 -12.00
N ALA A 124 2.28 -12.56 -12.12
CA ALA A 124 1.60 -12.70 -13.41
C ALA A 124 1.16 -11.37 -14.03
N SER A 125 0.97 -10.34 -13.21
CA SER A 125 0.43 -9.05 -13.61
C SER A 125 1.53 -8.02 -13.87
N HIS A 126 1.36 -7.26 -14.95
CA HIS A 126 2.06 -5.98 -15.14
C HIS A 126 1.11 -4.88 -14.68
N GLN A 127 1.17 -4.50 -13.41
CA GLN A 127 0.24 -3.54 -12.82
C GLN A 127 0.23 -2.21 -13.59
N SER A 128 -0.95 -1.68 -13.88
CA SER A 128 -1.20 -0.47 -14.67
C SER A 128 -0.87 -0.57 -16.17
N ALA A 129 -0.45 -1.72 -16.68
CA ALA A 129 -0.30 -1.92 -18.11
C ALA A 129 -1.65 -2.23 -18.77
N ARG A 130 -1.78 -1.88 -20.05
CA ARG A 130 -2.92 -2.31 -20.86
C ARG A 130 -2.89 -3.82 -21.03
N LEU A 131 -4.03 -4.46 -20.85
CA LEU A 131 -4.23 -5.87 -21.12
C LEU A 131 -4.92 -6.02 -22.46
N ARG A 132 -4.53 -7.01 -23.24
CA ARG A 132 -5.22 -7.38 -24.49
C ARG A 132 -6.55 -8.08 -24.16
N SER A 133 -6.52 -8.97 -23.18
CA SER A 133 -7.72 -9.65 -22.70
C SER A 133 -7.54 -10.15 -21.25
N ARG A 134 -8.67 -10.51 -20.63
CA ARG A 134 -8.68 -11.16 -19.32
C ARG A 134 -8.02 -12.54 -19.36
N GLU A 135 -8.25 -13.26 -20.45
CA GLU A 135 -7.76 -14.63 -20.70
C GLU A 135 -6.23 -14.66 -20.69
N GLU A 136 -5.57 -13.63 -21.23
CA GLU A 136 -4.10 -13.52 -21.21
C GLU A 136 -3.55 -13.52 -19.77
N VAL A 137 -4.17 -12.77 -18.86
CA VAL A 137 -3.73 -12.74 -17.46
C VAL A 137 -3.99 -14.06 -16.77
N LEU A 138 -5.16 -14.67 -17.00
CA LEU A 138 -5.48 -15.97 -16.43
C LEU A 138 -4.53 -17.06 -16.92
N ALA A 139 -4.17 -17.05 -18.20
CA ALA A 139 -3.21 -17.97 -18.78
C ALA A 139 -1.80 -17.79 -18.18
N ARG A 140 -1.34 -16.54 -17.98
CA ARG A 140 -0.06 -16.24 -17.29
C ARG A 140 -0.09 -16.73 -15.85
N PHE A 141 -1.17 -16.49 -15.13
CA PHE A 141 -1.34 -16.95 -13.75
C PHE A 141 -1.27 -18.47 -13.67
N ALA A 142 -2.04 -19.18 -14.50
CA ALA A 142 -2.06 -20.65 -14.54
C ALA A 142 -0.66 -21.24 -14.89
N ARG A 143 0.03 -20.62 -15.86
CA ARG A 143 1.40 -21.02 -16.25
C ARG A 143 2.37 -20.86 -15.07
N LEU A 144 2.35 -19.71 -14.39
CA LEU A 144 3.22 -19.46 -13.25
C LEU A 144 2.89 -20.37 -12.07
N ALA A 145 1.61 -20.61 -11.78
CA ALA A 145 1.19 -21.55 -10.74
C ALA A 145 1.76 -22.95 -10.98
N ARG A 146 1.79 -23.42 -12.23
CA ARG A 146 2.35 -24.71 -12.61
C ARG A 146 3.88 -24.76 -12.50
N ILE A 147 4.58 -23.75 -13.04
CA ILE A 147 6.05 -23.67 -13.04
C ILE A 147 6.61 -23.52 -11.63
N LEU A 148 5.94 -22.73 -10.81
CA LEU A 148 6.38 -22.38 -9.46
C LEU A 148 5.75 -23.28 -8.38
N LYS A 149 5.18 -24.43 -8.76
CA LYS A 149 4.65 -25.40 -7.78
C LYS A 149 5.76 -25.80 -6.80
N GLY A 150 5.55 -25.49 -5.51
CA GLY A 150 6.53 -25.76 -4.45
C GLY A 150 7.77 -24.84 -4.44
N ARG A 151 7.89 -23.88 -5.35
CA ARG A 151 9.01 -22.94 -5.42
C ARG A 151 8.60 -21.52 -5.01
N ARG A 152 9.57 -20.73 -4.55
CA ARG A 152 9.36 -19.31 -4.24
C ARG A 152 9.01 -18.51 -5.49
N SER A 153 7.98 -17.68 -5.42
CA SER A 153 7.65 -16.75 -6.51
C SER A 153 8.55 -15.52 -6.45
N PRO A 154 9.09 -15.04 -7.57
CA PRO A 154 9.86 -13.80 -7.59
C PRO A 154 8.97 -12.62 -7.18
N SER A 155 9.54 -11.69 -6.45
CA SER A 155 8.85 -10.44 -6.11
C SER A 155 8.93 -9.47 -7.30
N PRO A 156 7.80 -9.02 -7.87
CA PRO A 156 7.81 -8.01 -8.93
C PRO A 156 7.76 -6.58 -8.38
N GLY A 157 7.63 -6.44 -7.07
CA GLY A 157 7.36 -5.17 -6.44
C GLY A 157 8.32 -4.86 -5.30
N VAL A 158 8.29 -3.63 -4.89
CA VAL A 158 8.97 -3.11 -3.70
C VAL A 158 7.96 -2.73 -2.64
N LEU A 159 8.41 -2.64 -1.41
CA LEU A 159 7.67 -1.97 -0.35
C LEU A 159 8.09 -0.50 -0.35
N ASP A 160 7.11 0.37 -0.18
CA ASP A 160 7.35 1.79 0.01
C ASP A 160 6.85 2.21 1.39
N ARG A 161 7.49 3.20 1.95
CA ARG A 161 7.14 3.81 3.24
C ARG A 161 6.83 5.28 3.03
N VAL A 162 5.72 5.73 3.60
CA VAL A 162 5.42 7.16 3.73
C VAL A 162 5.92 7.59 5.10
N SER A 163 7.00 8.37 5.09
CA SER A 163 7.54 8.99 6.29
C SER A 163 6.66 10.16 6.70
N ARG A 164 6.58 10.42 8.00
CA ARG A 164 5.88 11.58 8.53
C ARG A 164 6.51 12.87 7.98
N ALA A 165 5.69 13.79 7.49
CA ALA A 165 6.13 15.16 7.29
C ALA A 165 6.45 15.78 8.67
N SER A 166 7.63 16.36 8.77
CA SER A 166 8.09 17.08 9.97
C SER A 166 7.23 18.29 10.22
#